data_22bf4823639d4454fb8aa4bd29bf135e
#
_entry.id   22bf4823639d4454fb8aa4bd29bf135e
#
_cell.length_a   1.000
_cell.length_b   1.000
_cell.length_c   1.000
_cell.angle_alpha   90.00
_cell.angle_beta   90.00
_cell.angle_gamma   90.00
#
_symmetry.space_group_name_H-M   'P 1'
#
loop_
_entity.id
_entity.type
_entity.pdbx_description
1 polymer ?
#
loop_
_entity_poly.entity_id
_entity_poly.type
_entity_poly.pdbx_seq_one_letter_code
_entity_poly.pdbx_strand_id
1 'polypeptide(L)'
;MSATEFIRLKKANCTNCYKCIRHCPVKAIRFSGGQAHIIPDACIYCGECFVTCPQNAKWIYSEVDRVKQFLMNDEEVYVSMAPSFAAYFHAGIIAMQKVLHILGFAGCEETAKGAQMVKTEYEQLLEEGDRDVLISSCCHSVNLLIQKYYPDLMEYLAPVVSPMYA
;
A
#
# COMPACT_ATOMS: atom_id res chain seq x y z
N MET A 1 -8.45 -6.91 7.27
CA MET A 1 -9.41 -6.35 6.27
C MET A 1 -9.37 -7.25 5.04
N SER A 2 -10.52 -7.64 4.50
CA SER A 2 -10.58 -8.45 3.28
C SER A 2 -10.30 -7.57 2.04
N ALA A 3 -9.85 -8.17 0.91
CA ALA A 3 -9.59 -7.45 -0.35
C ALA A 3 -10.81 -6.66 -0.86
N THR A 4 -12.00 -7.12 -0.52
CA THR A 4 -13.27 -6.45 -0.87
C THR A 4 -13.52 -5.17 -0.07
N GLU A 5 -12.84 -4.99 1.05
CA GLU A 5 -12.96 -3.79 1.88
C GLU A 5 -12.03 -2.67 1.44
N PHE A 6 -10.83 -3.01 0.95
CA PHE A 6 -9.84 -2.02 0.55
C PHE A 6 -10.08 -1.45 -0.86
N ILE A 7 -10.32 -2.30 -1.85
CA ILE A 7 -10.65 -1.87 -3.22
C ILE A 7 -12.10 -2.24 -3.52
N ARG A 8 -12.95 -1.23 -3.72
CA ARG A 8 -14.39 -1.38 -3.91
C ARG A 8 -14.81 -1.07 -5.35
N LEU A 9 -15.97 -1.58 -5.77
CA LEU A 9 -16.58 -1.31 -7.07
C LEU A 9 -17.73 -0.34 -6.92
N LYS A 10 -17.71 0.76 -7.70
CA LYS A 10 -18.88 1.60 -7.95
C LYS A 10 -19.67 0.98 -9.10
N LYS A 11 -20.72 0.23 -8.79
CA LYS A 11 -21.49 -0.56 -9.77
C LYS A 11 -22.00 0.29 -10.95
N ALA A 12 -22.54 1.48 -10.66
CA ALA A 12 -23.08 2.39 -11.67
C ALA A 12 -22.05 2.84 -12.73
N ASN A 13 -20.76 2.79 -12.43
CA ASN A 13 -19.71 3.28 -13.32
C ASN A 13 -19.10 2.17 -14.18
N CYS A 14 -19.32 0.90 -13.86
CA CYS A 14 -18.73 -0.21 -14.60
C CYS A 14 -19.51 -0.49 -15.89
N THR A 15 -18.86 -0.32 -17.04
CA THR A 15 -19.44 -0.56 -18.38
C THR A 15 -18.93 -1.86 -19.02
N ASN A 16 -18.42 -2.79 -18.25
CA ASN A 16 -18.01 -4.13 -18.70
C ASN A 16 -16.91 -4.14 -19.77
N CYS A 17 -16.00 -3.17 -19.75
CA CYS A 17 -14.93 -3.08 -20.75
C CYS A 17 -13.82 -4.13 -20.57
N TYR A 18 -13.84 -4.93 -19.49
CA TYR A 18 -12.90 -6.00 -19.15
C TYR A 18 -11.42 -5.56 -19.00
N LYS A 19 -11.13 -4.25 -19.03
CA LYS A 19 -9.76 -3.76 -18.97
C LYS A 19 -9.05 -4.20 -17.70
N CYS A 20 -9.70 -4.05 -16.52
CA CYS A 20 -9.14 -4.49 -15.24
C CYS A 20 -8.86 -6.01 -15.18
N ILE A 21 -9.69 -6.84 -15.85
CA ILE A 21 -9.48 -8.30 -15.91
C ILE A 21 -8.24 -8.63 -16.73
N ARG A 22 -8.07 -7.97 -17.88
CA ARG A 22 -6.90 -8.19 -18.75
C ARG A 22 -5.59 -7.77 -18.08
N HIS A 23 -5.60 -6.66 -17.35
CA HIS A 23 -4.43 -6.08 -16.71
C HIS A 23 -4.11 -6.67 -15.32
N CYS A 24 -5.01 -7.47 -14.75
CA CYS A 24 -4.73 -8.09 -13.46
C CYS A 24 -3.59 -9.12 -13.58
N PRO A 25 -2.44 -8.92 -12.91
CA PRO A 25 -1.29 -9.81 -13.06
C PRO A 25 -1.57 -11.22 -12.55
N VAL A 26 -2.40 -11.35 -11.52
CA VAL A 26 -2.75 -12.63 -10.88
C VAL A 26 -4.16 -13.12 -11.25
N LYS A 27 -4.84 -12.48 -12.19
CA LYS A 27 -6.20 -12.84 -12.65
C LYS A 27 -7.23 -12.92 -11.52
N ALA A 28 -7.07 -12.14 -10.48
CA ALA A 28 -7.93 -12.09 -9.30
C ALA A 28 -9.22 -11.26 -9.53
N ILE A 29 -9.71 -11.17 -10.76
CA ILE A 29 -10.96 -10.46 -11.09
C ILE A 29 -11.82 -11.36 -11.96
N ARG A 30 -13.02 -11.65 -11.47
CA ARG A 30 -14.06 -12.38 -12.21
C ARG A 30 -15.15 -11.44 -12.71
N PHE A 31 -15.83 -11.85 -13.77
CA PHE A 31 -17.01 -11.17 -14.28
C PHE A 31 -18.27 -11.97 -13.92
N SER A 32 -19.22 -11.34 -13.27
CA SER A 32 -20.52 -11.93 -12.93
C SER A 32 -21.57 -10.85 -12.72
N GLY A 33 -22.83 -11.13 -13.06
CA GLY A 33 -23.93 -10.18 -12.89
C GLY A 33 -23.72 -8.85 -13.63
N GLY A 34 -23.04 -8.86 -14.79
CA GLY A 34 -22.74 -7.64 -15.56
C GLY A 34 -21.64 -6.77 -14.94
N GLN A 35 -20.82 -7.26 -14.01
CA GLN A 35 -19.87 -6.49 -13.24
C GLN A 35 -18.54 -7.24 -13.04
N ALA A 36 -17.46 -6.47 -12.87
CA ALA A 36 -16.12 -7.01 -12.58
C ALA A 36 -15.88 -7.02 -11.06
N HIS A 37 -15.82 -8.21 -10.46
CA HIS A 37 -15.62 -8.42 -9.03
C HIS A 37 -14.22 -8.89 -8.72
N ILE A 38 -13.61 -8.36 -7.65
CA ILE A 38 -12.33 -8.83 -7.13
C ILE A 38 -12.57 -10.14 -6.38
N ILE A 39 -11.67 -11.11 -6.57
CA ILE A 39 -11.60 -12.35 -5.82
C ILE A 39 -10.62 -12.13 -4.66
N PRO A 40 -11.10 -12.01 -3.40
CA PRO A 40 -10.26 -11.57 -2.27
C PRO A 40 -9.05 -12.47 -2.03
N ASP A 41 -9.28 -13.78 -2.05
CA ASP A 41 -8.24 -14.78 -1.74
C ASP A 41 -7.13 -14.82 -2.79
N ALA A 42 -7.44 -14.45 -4.04
CA ALA A 42 -6.48 -14.37 -5.13
C ALA A 42 -5.84 -12.97 -5.29
N CYS A 43 -6.40 -11.93 -4.68
CA CYS A 43 -5.93 -10.55 -4.85
C CYS A 43 -4.64 -10.30 -4.05
N ILE A 44 -3.67 -9.62 -4.69
CA ILE A 44 -2.40 -9.18 -4.07
C ILE A 44 -2.40 -7.67 -3.74
N TYR A 45 -3.50 -6.98 -3.85
CA TYR A 45 -3.68 -5.55 -3.56
C TYR A 45 -2.78 -4.59 -4.34
N CYS A 46 -2.28 -4.95 -5.51
CA CYS A 46 -1.36 -4.14 -6.31
C CYS A 46 -1.96 -2.82 -6.86
N GLY A 47 -3.29 -2.64 -6.82
CA GLY A 47 -3.96 -1.44 -7.30
C GLY A 47 -4.10 -1.32 -8.83
N GLU A 48 -3.53 -2.22 -9.64
CA GLU A 48 -3.53 -2.14 -11.11
C GLU A 48 -4.95 -2.00 -11.70
N CYS A 49 -5.93 -2.67 -11.12
CA CYS A 49 -7.33 -2.56 -11.55
C CYS A 49 -7.96 -1.19 -11.27
N PHE A 50 -7.45 -0.45 -10.29
CA PHE A 50 -7.85 0.92 -9.99
C PHE A 50 -7.25 1.89 -11.01
N VAL A 51 -5.92 1.83 -11.21
CA VAL A 51 -5.18 2.71 -12.10
C VAL A 51 -5.64 2.57 -13.56
N THR A 52 -5.86 1.32 -14.01
CA THR A 52 -6.20 1.02 -15.40
C THR A 52 -7.69 1.23 -15.74
N CYS A 53 -8.56 1.53 -14.78
CA CYS A 53 -10.00 1.64 -15.00
C CYS A 53 -10.39 2.96 -15.68
N PRO A 54 -10.80 2.97 -16.98
CA PRO A 54 -11.14 4.22 -17.67
C PRO A 54 -12.47 4.81 -17.20
N GLN A 55 -13.28 4.03 -16.49
CA GLN A 55 -14.60 4.40 -16.00
C GLN A 55 -14.56 4.91 -14.55
N ASN A 56 -13.39 4.93 -13.91
CA ASN A 56 -13.26 5.21 -12.47
C ASN A 56 -14.24 4.39 -11.61
N ALA A 57 -14.52 3.14 -12.04
CA ALA A 57 -15.44 2.24 -11.36
C ALA A 57 -14.81 1.54 -10.14
N LYS A 58 -13.52 1.61 -9.98
CA LYS A 58 -12.80 1.14 -8.80
C LYS A 58 -12.47 2.33 -7.91
N TRP A 59 -12.57 2.16 -6.59
CA TRP A 59 -12.15 3.15 -5.63
C TRP A 59 -11.49 2.48 -4.43
N ILE A 60 -10.59 3.21 -3.81
CA ILE A 60 -9.86 2.75 -2.62
C ILE A 60 -10.55 3.35 -1.40
N TYR A 61 -10.75 2.53 -0.38
CA TYR A 61 -11.31 2.99 0.89
C TYR A 61 -10.35 4.01 1.53
N SER A 62 -10.91 5.11 1.98
CA SER A 62 -10.14 6.18 2.64
C SER A 62 -10.41 6.15 4.15
N GLU A 63 -9.34 6.20 4.92
CA GLU A 63 -9.40 6.29 6.40
C GLU A 63 -9.47 7.74 6.92
N VAL A 64 -9.60 8.73 6.02
CA VAL A 64 -9.60 10.17 6.39
C VAL A 64 -10.65 10.49 7.45
N ASP A 65 -11.86 9.94 7.33
CA ASP A 65 -12.91 10.22 8.31
C ASP A 65 -12.60 9.60 9.68
N ARG A 66 -11.91 8.47 9.72
CA ARG A 66 -11.43 7.86 10.96
C ARG A 66 -10.34 8.73 11.62
N VAL A 67 -9.40 9.23 10.83
CA VAL A 67 -8.37 10.16 11.33
C VAL A 67 -8.99 11.43 11.88
N LYS A 68 -9.99 12.00 11.19
CA LYS A 68 -10.74 13.16 11.72
C LYS A 68 -11.40 12.86 13.06
N GLN A 69 -11.98 11.66 13.23
CA GLN A 69 -12.58 11.26 14.52
C GLN A 69 -11.53 11.19 15.64
N PHE A 70 -10.34 10.65 15.38
CA PHE A 70 -9.25 10.64 16.36
C PHE A 70 -8.86 12.06 16.79
N LEU A 71 -8.67 12.96 15.80
CA LEU A 71 -8.34 14.36 16.08
C LEU A 71 -9.45 15.11 16.85
N MET A 72 -10.73 14.77 16.58
CA MET A 72 -11.88 15.35 17.31
C MET A 72 -11.99 14.83 18.75
N ASN A 73 -11.44 13.66 19.04
CA ASN A 73 -11.45 13.04 20.36
C ASN A 73 -10.20 13.40 21.19
N ASP A 74 -9.42 14.38 20.76
CA ASP A 74 -8.16 14.78 21.38
C ASP A 74 -7.14 13.63 21.52
N GLU A 75 -7.19 12.65 20.61
CA GLU A 75 -6.20 11.58 20.56
C GLU A 75 -4.89 12.08 19.95
N GLU A 76 -3.76 11.64 20.48
CA GLU A 76 -2.46 11.93 19.90
C GLU A 76 -2.26 11.15 18.58
N VAL A 77 -2.33 11.86 17.45
CA VAL A 77 -2.17 11.28 16.12
C VAL A 77 -0.84 11.75 15.52
N TYR A 78 0.00 10.80 15.16
CA TYR A 78 1.29 11.04 14.49
C TYR A 78 1.22 10.68 13.01
N VAL A 79 1.99 11.40 12.19
CA VAL A 79 2.04 11.19 10.74
C VAL A 79 3.39 10.63 10.32
N SER A 80 3.42 9.45 9.72
CA SER A 80 4.57 8.97 8.96
C SER A 80 4.43 9.44 7.51
N MET A 81 5.28 10.39 7.11
CA MET A 81 5.16 11.09 5.83
C MET A 81 6.07 10.49 4.77
N ALA A 82 5.47 9.93 3.72
CA ALA A 82 6.21 9.37 2.60
C ALA A 82 6.94 10.46 1.80
N PRO A 83 8.15 10.22 1.27
CA PRO A 83 8.93 11.19 0.49
C PRO A 83 8.18 11.77 -0.71
N SER A 84 7.21 11.05 -1.26
CA SER A 84 6.36 11.49 -2.36
C SER A 84 5.54 12.78 -2.05
N PHE A 85 5.42 13.20 -0.79
CA PHE A 85 4.74 14.44 -0.44
C PHE A 85 5.35 15.65 -1.16
N ALA A 86 6.68 15.66 -1.32
CA ALA A 86 7.39 16.76 -1.96
C ALA A 86 6.98 16.98 -3.43
N ALA A 87 6.64 15.91 -4.14
CA ALA A 87 6.16 15.97 -5.52
C ALA A 87 4.73 16.56 -5.64
N TYR A 88 3.91 16.38 -4.61
CA TYR A 88 2.53 16.88 -4.61
C TYR A 88 2.40 18.30 -4.07
N PHE A 89 3.07 18.60 -2.97
CA PHE A 89 2.86 19.85 -2.23
C PHE A 89 3.90 20.92 -2.54
N HIS A 90 4.96 20.58 -3.26
CA HIS A 90 6.07 21.50 -3.55
C HIS A 90 6.59 22.25 -2.31
N ALA A 91 6.52 21.60 -1.16
CA ALA A 91 6.85 22.16 0.15
C ALA A 91 7.89 21.29 0.86
N GLY A 92 8.77 21.92 1.62
CA GLY A 92 9.72 21.20 2.47
C GLY A 92 9.07 20.65 3.73
N ILE A 93 9.77 19.70 4.39
CA ILE A 93 9.30 19.01 5.59
C ILE A 93 8.85 19.95 6.71
N ILE A 94 9.60 21.04 6.95
CA ILE A 94 9.29 22.01 8.01
C ILE A 94 7.93 22.71 7.77
N ALA A 95 7.62 23.03 6.51
CA ALA A 95 6.34 23.64 6.16
C ALA A 95 5.19 22.63 6.37
N MET A 96 5.40 21.38 5.98
CA MET A 96 4.42 20.31 6.17
C MET A 96 4.16 20.02 7.66
N GLN A 97 5.21 19.98 8.48
CA GLN A 97 5.07 19.82 9.93
C GLN A 97 4.21 20.90 10.55
N LYS A 98 4.41 22.18 10.15
CA LYS A 98 3.59 23.29 10.62
C LYS A 98 2.12 23.16 10.21
N VAL A 99 1.85 22.75 8.97
CA VAL A 99 0.49 22.53 8.49
C VAL A 99 -0.19 21.38 9.25
N LEU A 100 0.51 20.27 9.44
CA LEU A 100 -0.01 19.11 10.19
C LEU A 100 -0.31 19.48 11.64
N HIS A 101 0.55 20.25 12.29
CA HIS A 101 0.32 20.75 13.64
C HIS A 101 -0.93 21.66 13.72
N ILE A 102 -1.13 22.56 12.74
CA ILE A 102 -2.34 23.39 12.66
C ILE A 102 -3.60 22.54 12.46
N LEU A 103 -3.48 21.39 11.76
CA LEU A 103 -4.58 20.43 11.57
C LEU A 103 -4.87 19.57 12.82
N GLY A 104 -4.06 19.70 13.89
CA GLY A 104 -4.25 19.00 15.16
C GLY A 104 -3.42 17.73 15.32
N PHE A 105 -2.50 17.40 14.39
CA PHE A 105 -1.60 16.26 14.59
C PHE A 105 -0.54 16.56 15.64
N ALA A 106 -0.25 15.58 16.49
CA ALA A 106 0.74 15.70 17.58
C ALA A 106 2.18 15.77 17.06
N GLY A 107 2.47 15.10 15.95
CA GLY A 107 3.79 15.12 15.35
C GLY A 107 3.83 14.50 13.95
N CYS A 108 4.99 14.67 13.31
CA CYS A 108 5.24 14.15 11.98
C CYS A 108 6.69 13.71 11.84
N GLU A 109 6.88 12.54 11.25
CA GLU A 109 8.19 11.99 10.94
C GLU A 109 8.24 11.55 9.47
N GLU A 110 9.44 11.61 8.87
CA GLU A 110 9.64 11.11 7.51
C GLU A 110 9.80 9.59 7.51
N THR A 111 9.01 8.88 6.72
CA THR A 111 9.16 7.43 6.49
C THR A 111 10.57 7.08 5.97
N ALA A 112 11.31 8.06 5.44
CA ALA A 112 12.70 7.91 5.02
C ALA A 112 13.64 7.49 6.18
N LYS A 113 13.33 7.84 7.43
CA LYS A 113 14.10 7.37 8.60
C LYS A 113 13.95 5.87 8.79
N GLY A 114 12.72 5.35 8.74
CA GLY A 114 12.48 3.91 8.75
C GLY A 114 13.13 3.20 7.56
N ALA A 115 13.19 3.84 6.37
CA ALA A 115 13.92 3.31 5.24
C ALA A 115 15.43 3.18 5.49
N GLN A 116 16.02 4.08 6.26
CA GLN A 116 17.42 3.95 6.68
C GLN A 116 17.64 2.78 7.63
N MET A 117 16.72 2.56 8.59
CA MET A 117 16.79 1.43 9.51
C MET A 117 16.68 0.11 8.72
N VAL A 118 15.68 0.00 7.87
CA VAL A 118 15.48 -1.15 6.97
C VAL A 118 16.72 -1.41 6.08
N LYS A 119 17.34 -0.35 5.56
CA LYS A 119 18.57 -0.47 4.77
C LYS A 119 19.70 -1.15 5.58
N THR A 120 19.88 -0.76 6.83
CA THR A 120 20.89 -1.36 7.71
C THR A 120 20.65 -2.85 7.94
N GLU A 121 19.38 -3.24 8.17
CA GLU A 121 19.01 -4.65 8.29
C GLU A 121 19.31 -5.45 7.01
N TYR A 122 19.04 -4.88 5.83
CA TYR A 122 19.40 -5.53 4.56
C TYR A 122 20.92 -5.66 4.38
N GLU A 123 21.70 -4.64 4.76
CA GLU A 123 23.15 -4.68 4.68
C GLU A 123 23.70 -5.81 5.57
N GLN A 124 23.18 -5.97 6.78
CA GLN A 124 23.56 -7.06 7.68
C GLN A 124 23.24 -8.44 7.08
N LEU A 125 22.02 -8.63 6.56
CA LEU A 125 21.63 -9.89 5.91
C LEU A 125 22.50 -10.23 4.69
N LEU A 126 22.99 -9.24 3.97
CA LEU A 126 23.90 -9.45 2.84
C LEU A 126 25.34 -9.77 3.30
N GLU A 127 25.79 -9.17 4.41
CA GLU A 127 27.11 -9.44 4.99
C GLU A 127 27.19 -10.83 5.61
N GLU A 128 26.11 -11.33 6.19
CA GLU A 128 26.02 -12.69 6.73
C GLU A 128 26.24 -13.77 5.65
N GLY A 129 25.89 -13.45 4.38
CA GLY A 129 26.25 -14.24 3.21
C GLY A 129 25.60 -15.64 3.12
N ASP A 130 24.58 -15.90 3.95
CA ASP A 130 23.91 -17.20 4.05
C ASP A 130 22.97 -17.50 2.86
N ARG A 131 22.75 -16.51 1.98
CA ARG A 131 21.76 -16.61 0.90
C ARG A 131 22.30 -16.07 -0.42
N ASP A 132 22.21 -16.86 -1.47
CA ASP A 132 22.57 -16.44 -2.84
C ASP A 132 21.60 -15.41 -3.43
N VAL A 133 20.34 -15.40 -2.94
CA VAL A 133 19.27 -14.50 -3.39
C VAL A 133 18.52 -13.96 -2.18
N LEU A 134 18.23 -12.66 -2.20
CA LEU A 134 17.39 -11.99 -1.20
C LEU A 134 16.28 -11.19 -1.91
N ILE A 135 15.03 -11.51 -1.61
CA ILE A 135 13.86 -10.79 -2.12
C ILE A 135 13.41 -9.77 -1.07
N SER A 136 13.33 -8.50 -1.48
CA SER A 136 12.89 -7.43 -0.59
C SER A 136 11.43 -7.59 -0.16
N SER A 137 11.16 -7.49 1.15
CA SER A 137 9.85 -7.58 1.78
C SER A 137 9.15 -6.22 1.94
N CYS A 138 9.73 -5.12 1.45
CA CYS A 138 9.17 -3.77 1.62
C CYS A 138 7.81 -3.57 0.92
N CYS A 139 7.51 -4.33 -0.13
CA CYS A 139 6.28 -4.23 -0.89
C CYS A 139 5.27 -5.31 -0.47
N HIS A 140 4.18 -4.91 0.17
CA HIS A 140 3.13 -5.83 0.59
C HIS A 140 2.54 -6.66 -0.56
N SER A 141 2.40 -6.08 -1.76
CA SER A 141 1.90 -6.81 -2.94
C SER A 141 2.87 -7.91 -3.39
N VAL A 142 4.19 -7.69 -3.28
CA VAL A 142 5.20 -8.72 -3.55
C VAL A 142 5.13 -9.83 -2.51
N ASN A 143 5.01 -9.47 -1.22
CA ASN A 143 4.87 -10.45 -0.16
C ASN A 143 3.66 -11.36 -0.38
N LEU A 144 2.50 -10.78 -0.71
CA LEU A 144 1.30 -11.54 -1.04
C LEU A 144 1.44 -12.36 -2.34
N LEU A 145 2.16 -11.86 -3.34
CA LEU A 145 2.43 -12.61 -4.56
C LEU A 145 3.23 -13.87 -4.25
N ILE A 146 4.30 -13.75 -3.47
CA ILE A 146 5.12 -14.89 -3.05
C ILE A 146 4.29 -15.85 -2.22
N GLN A 147 3.64 -15.39 -1.17
CA GLN A 147 2.86 -16.24 -0.27
C GLN A 147 1.76 -17.04 -0.97
N LYS A 148 1.08 -16.43 -1.96
CA LYS A 148 -0.09 -17.05 -2.60
C LYS A 148 0.26 -17.84 -3.85
N TYR A 149 1.29 -17.44 -4.61
CA TYR A 149 1.54 -17.96 -5.95
C TYR A 149 2.90 -18.63 -6.11
N TYR A 150 3.86 -18.30 -5.22
CA TYR A 150 5.22 -18.80 -5.27
C TYR A 150 5.74 -19.18 -3.88
N PRO A 151 5.04 -20.07 -3.13
CA PRO A 151 5.39 -20.39 -1.74
C PRO A 151 6.82 -20.91 -1.58
N ASP A 152 7.36 -21.57 -2.61
CA ASP A 152 8.75 -22.07 -2.62
C ASP A 152 9.79 -20.94 -2.56
N LEU A 153 9.40 -19.70 -2.86
CA LEU A 153 10.27 -18.52 -2.77
C LEU A 153 10.22 -17.83 -1.40
N MET A 154 9.43 -18.35 -0.46
CA MET A 154 9.32 -17.76 0.90
C MET A 154 10.65 -17.76 1.65
N GLU A 155 11.51 -18.74 1.42
CA GLU A 155 12.85 -18.81 2.03
C GLU A 155 13.78 -17.68 1.61
N TYR A 156 13.55 -17.08 0.43
CA TYR A 156 14.32 -15.95 -0.10
C TYR A 156 13.76 -14.58 0.32
N LEU A 157 12.55 -14.56 0.89
CA LEU A 157 11.93 -13.31 1.34
C LEU A 157 12.65 -12.79 2.59
N ALA A 158 13.09 -11.55 2.56
CA ALA A 158 13.77 -10.94 3.69
C ALA A 158 12.85 -10.85 4.92
N PRO A 159 13.31 -11.28 6.11
CA PRO A 159 12.53 -11.16 7.35
C PRO A 159 12.58 -9.74 7.94
N VAL A 160 12.42 -8.73 7.09
CA VAL A 160 12.54 -7.30 7.44
C VAL A 160 11.19 -6.62 7.27
N VAL A 161 10.84 -5.74 8.20
CA VAL A 161 9.61 -4.96 8.17
C VAL A 161 9.65 -3.86 7.08
N SER A 162 8.51 -3.28 6.76
CA SER A 162 8.48 -2.15 5.82
C SER A 162 8.99 -0.86 6.48
N PRO A 163 9.51 0.10 5.69
CA PRO A 163 9.96 1.41 6.20
C PRO A 163 8.91 2.20 6.99
N MET A 164 7.65 1.94 6.76
CA MET A 164 6.55 2.58 7.50
C MET A 164 6.35 1.93 8.89
N TYR A 165 6.87 0.73 9.09
CA TYR A 165 6.69 -0.05 10.31
C TYR A 165 7.94 -0.03 11.20
N ALA A 166 9.09 0.32 10.62
CA ALA A 166 10.35 0.50 11.31
C ALA A 166 10.41 1.88 11.97
#